data_9bfd0f902abe9c71e2a4d40bef103d44
#
_entry.id   9bfd0f902abe9c71e2a4d40bef103d44
#
_cell.length_a   1.000
_cell.length_b   1.000
_cell.length_c   1.000
_cell.angle_alpha   90.00
_cell.angle_beta   90.00
_cell.angle_gamma   90.00
#
_symmetry.space_group_name_H-M   'P 1'
#
loop_
_entity.id
_entity.type
_entity.pdbx_description
1 polymer ?
#
loop_
_entity_poly.entity_id
_entity_poly.type
_entity_poly.pdbx_seq_one_letter_code
_entity_poly.pdbx_strand_id
1 'polypeptide(L)'
;MASEILVLLIISHIYYPMYNSRIAGMGAYVPENIVTNDDLSKIMETNDAWIQERTGIKERRHIKDGDGNSTAVMGVKAAKIALERAKMTAQDIDMIVFATLSPDYYFPGCGVQVQEMLDMRTVPALDVRNQCSGFIYALSTADQFIKTGMYKNILVIGSENHSGGLDMTTRGRNVSVIFGDGAGAAVLTREEDNAKGILSTHLHSEGKHALELSLKGPSTMEWVPELIEKNPQEDIPYYPYMNGQFVFKNAVVRFSEVIVEGLEKNKLKAEDIDMLIPHQANLRISQFVQKQFGLNDDQVYNNIQKYGNTTAASIPIALTEAWEKGKIKEGDTVVLAAFGSGFTWASAIIKW
;
A
#
# COMPACT_ATOMS: atom_id res chain seq x y z
N MET A 1 -1.27 4.73 -53.80
CA MET A 1 -1.23 6.12 -53.30
C MET A 1 -2.48 6.53 -52.50
N ALA A 2 -3.68 6.57 -53.09
CA ALA A 2 -4.89 6.98 -52.30
C ALA A 2 -5.24 6.02 -51.15
N SER A 3 -5.04 4.71 -51.31
CA SER A 3 -5.28 3.71 -50.22
C SER A 3 -4.23 3.76 -49.10
N GLU A 4 -3.00 4.09 -49.40
CA GLU A 4 -1.92 4.22 -48.41
C GLU A 4 -2.05 5.53 -47.63
N ILE A 5 -2.50 6.60 -48.24
CA ILE A 5 -2.80 7.86 -47.57
C ILE A 5 -4.03 7.69 -46.62
N LEU A 6 -5.04 6.91 -47.04
CA LEU A 6 -6.21 6.65 -46.20
C LEU A 6 -5.83 5.76 -44.98
N VAL A 7 -4.94 4.78 -45.12
CA VAL A 7 -4.44 3.95 -44.01
C VAL A 7 -3.58 4.80 -43.09
N LEU A 8 -2.72 5.67 -43.58
CA LEU A 8 -1.94 6.59 -42.74
C LEU A 8 -2.81 7.62 -42.01
N LEU A 9 -3.89 8.12 -42.64
CA LEU A 9 -4.86 9.00 -41.99
C LEU A 9 -5.69 8.28 -40.94
N ILE A 10 -6.04 7.00 -41.12
CA ILE A 10 -6.77 6.20 -40.13
C ILE A 10 -5.82 5.87 -38.94
N ILE A 11 -4.57 5.57 -39.17
CA ILE A 11 -3.59 5.32 -38.12
C ILE A 11 -3.28 6.60 -37.32
N SER A 12 -3.24 7.77 -37.97
CA SER A 12 -3.04 9.05 -37.29
C SER A 12 -4.23 9.51 -36.43
N HIS A 13 -5.42 8.94 -36.63
CA HIS A 13 -6.61 9.27 -35.81
C HIS A 13 -6.82 8.34 -34.60
N ILE A 14 -5.97 7.34 -34.40
CA ILE A 14 -5.98 6.46 -33.19
C ILE A 14 -4.78 6.80 -32.29
N TYR A 15 -4.22 7.98 -32.37
CA TYR A 15 -3.27 8.44 -31.38
C TYR A 15 -4.06 8.92 -30.15
N TYR A 16 -4.40 8.00 -29.26
CA TYR A 16 -4.75 8.41 -27.90
C TYR A 16 -3.51 9.09 -27.31
N PRO A 17 -3.60 10.37 -26.92
CA PRO A 17 -2.49 11.02 -26.27
C PRO A 17 -2.16 10.20 -25.01
N MET A 18 -0.96 9.61 -24.97
CA MET A 18 -0.49 8.98 -23.74
C MET A 18 0.02 10.10 -22.82
N TYR A 19 -0.61 10.23 -21.68
CA TYR A 19 -0.19 11.14 -20.62
C TYR A 19 0.66 10.39 -19.62
N ASN A 20 1.47 11.08 -18.84
CA ASN A 20 1.93 10.57 -17.58
C ASN A 20 0.95 10.93 -16.45
N SER A 21 1.08 10.27 -15.32
CA SER A 21 0.42 10.68 -14.09
C SER A 21 1.45 11.14 -13.06
N ARG A 22 1.10 12.14 -12.27
CA ARG A 22 1.91 12.58 -11.13
C ARG A 22 1.09 12.62 -9.86
N ILE A 23 1.77 12.53 -8.73
CA ILE A 23 1.16 12.76 -7.43
C ILE A 23 1.02 14.26 -7.23
N ALA A 24 -0.22 14.75 -7.15
CA ALA A 24 -0.56 16.16 -6.95
C ALA A 24 -0.66 16.54 -5.47
N GLY A 25 -0.99 15.59 -4.62
CA GLY A 25 -1.07 15.77 -3.18
C GLY A 25 -1.13 14.43 -2.46
N MET A 26 -0.62 14.41 -1.23
CA MET A 26 -0.61 13.22 -0.37
C MET A 26 -1.11 13.54 1.02
N GLY A 27 -1.70 12.56 1.69
CA GLY A 27 -2.12 12.66 3.07
C GLY A 27 -2.01 11.33 3.79
N ALA A 28 -1.82 11.40 5.09
CA ALA A 28 -1.76 10.23 5.96
C ALA A 28 -2.60 10.46 7.21
N TYR A 29 -3.15 9.40 7.74
CA TYR A 29 -3.84 9.37 9.03
C TYR A 29 -3.48 8.09 9.77
N VAL A 30 -3.20 8.20 11.04
CA VAL A 30 -3.03 7.07 11.95
C VAL A 30 -3.85 7.30 13.21
N PRO A 31 -4.40 6.26 13.86
CA PRO A 31 -5.10 6.39 15.13
C PRO A 31 -4.23 7.05 16.21
N GLU A 32 -4.85 7.81 17.11
CA GLU A 32 -4.14 8.47 18.21
C GLU A 32 -3.64 7.49 19.27
N ASN A 33 -4.29 6.34 19.40
CA ASN A 33 -3.95 5.34 20.40
C ASN A 33 -2.63 4.64 20.07
N ILE A 34 -1.61 4.96 20.85
CA ILE A 34 -0.30 4.35 20.80
C ILE A 34 -0.33 3.05 21.61
N VAL A 35 0.14 1.96 21.00
CA VAL A 35 0.35 0.67 21.66
C VAL A 35 1.85 0.37 21.60
N THR A 36 2.49 0.39 22.76
CA THR A 36 3.92 0.10 22.90
C THR A 36 4.20 -1.40 23.01
N ASN A 37 5.46 -1.80 22.88
CA ASN A 37 5.86 -3.18 23.12
C ASN A 37 5.62 -3.58 24.60
N ASP A 38 5.79 -2.63 25.54
CA ASP A 38 5.50 -2.85 26.96
C ASP A 38 4.00 -3.07 27.22
N ASP A 39 3.12 -2.42 26.46
CA ASP A 39 1.68 -2.67 26.54
C ASP A 39 1.35 -4.09 26.08
N LEU A 40 1.96 -4.57 25.02
CA LEU A 40 1.78 -5.95 24.53
C LEU A 40 2.31 -6.98 25.54
N SER A 41 3.39 -6.67 26.24
CA SER A 41 3.97 -7.57 27.26
C SER A 41 3.05 -7.80 28.46
N LYS A 42 2.04 -6.93 28.66
CA LYS A 42 1.01 -7.10 29.73
C LYS A 42 -0.05 -8.14 29.38
N ILE A 43 -0.21 -8.47 28.10
CA ILE A 43 -1.29 -9.32 27.58
C ILE A 43 -0.81 -10.59 26.86
N MET A 44 0.47 -10.68 26.54
CA MET A 44 1.08 -11.86 25.91
C MET A 44 2.53 -12.06 26.38
N GLU A 45 3.05 -13.27 26.28
CA GLU A 45 4.44 -13.60 26.62
C GLU A 45 5.43 -13.04 25.58
N THR A 46 5.77 -11.78 25.71
CA THR A 46 6.72 -11.05 24.86
C THR A 46 7.45 -9.98 25.66
N ASN A 47 8.40 -9.28 25.05
CA ASN A 47 9.03 -8.09 25.62
C ASN A 47 9.58 -7.19 24.50
N ASP A 48 9.89 -5.96 24.85
CA ASP A 48 10.39 -4.94 23.92
C ASP A 48 11.66 -5.40 23.16
N ALA A 49 12.64 -5.96 23.84
CA ALA A 49 13.88 -6.42 23.23
C ALA A 49 13.63 -7.51 22.17
N TRP A 50 12.76 -8.47 22.47
CA TRP A 50 12.39 -9.54 21.56
C TRP A 50 11.70 -9.04 20.28
N ILE A 51 10.77 -8.05 20.43
CA ILE A 51 10.06 -7.46 19.30
C ILE A 51 11.00 -6.62 18.43
N GLN A 52 11.81 -5.74 19.06
CA GLN A 52 12.72 -4.87 18.33
C GLN A 52 13.81 -5.65 17.57
N GLU A 53 14.41 -6.66 18.20
CA GLU A 53 15.42 -7.51 17.55
C GLU A 53 14.89 -8.16 16.27
N ARG A 54 13.61 -8.57 16.25
CA ARG A 54 13.01 -9.30 15.13
C ARG A 54 12.40 -8.42 14.06
N THR A 55 11.91 -7.25 14.43
CA THR A 55 11.06 -6.43 13.56
C THR A 55 11.54 -4.98 13.43
N GLY A 56 12.26 -4.45 14.42
CA GLY A 56 12.60 -3.06 14.58
C GLY A 56 11.44 -2.20 15.12
N ILE A 57 10.27 -2.78 15.43
CA ILE A 57 9.07 -2.05 15.86
C ILE A 57 9.18 -1.71 17.35
N LYS A 58 8.93 -0.45 17.70
CA LYS A 58 8.86 0.05 19.08
C LYS A 58 7.42 0.27 19.54
N GLU A 59 6.60 0.77 18.65
CA GLU A 59 5.19 1.07 18.89
C GLU A 59 4.37 0.91 17.60
N ARG A 60 3.07 0.87 17.72
CA ARG A 60 2.10 0.89 16.62
C ARG A 60 0.91 1.73 17.00
N ARG A 61 0.00 1.92 16.05
CA ARG A 61 -1.27 2.60 16.26
C ARG A 61 -2.38 1.58 16.13
N HIS A 62 -3.29 1.56 17.08
CA HIS A 62 -4.47 0.72 17.03
C HIS A 62 -5.73 1.55 17.19
N ILE A 63 -6.77 1.23 16.44
CA ILE A 63 -8.11 1.76 16.66
C ILE A 63 -8.57 1.31 18.06
N LYS A 64 -9.31 2.16 18.77
CA LYS A 64 -10.06 1.78 19.96
C LYS A 64 -11.51 1.52 19.57
N ASP A 65 -12.10 0.52 20.20
CA ASP A 65 -13.53 0.29 20.08
C ASP A 65 -14.32 1.54 20.46
N GLY A 66 -15.25 1.95 19.60
CA GLY A 66 -16.08 3.14 19.80
C GLY A 66 -15.42 4.48 19.48
N ASP A 67 -14.16 4.54 18.99
CA ASP A 67 -13.50 5.80 18.63
C ASP A 67 -13.96 6.40 17.28
N GLY A 68 -14.89 5.71 16.60
CA GLY A 68 -15.46 6.14 15.33
C GLY A 68 -14.53 5.96 14.12
N ASN A 69 -13.39 5.28 14.29
CA ASN A 69 -12.54 4.91 13.18
C ASN A 69 -12.96 3.57 12.57
N SER A 70 -12.73 3.44 11.28
CA SER A 70 -12.82 2.20 10.50
C SER A 70 -11.86 2.32 9.31
N THR A 71 -11.71 1.28 8.53
CA THR A 71 -10.85 1.30 7.35
C THR A 71 -11.25 2.42 6.38
N ALA A 72 -12.55 2.55 6.06
CA ALA A 72 -13.04 3.61 5.19
C ALA A 72 -12.90 5.00 5.83
N VAL A 73 -13.23 5.15 7.13
CA VAL A 73 -13.13 6.44 7.85
C VAL A 73 -11.69 6.94 7.91
N MET A 74 -10.72 6.08 8.19
CA MET A 74 -9.30 6.46 8.14
C MET A 74 -8.88 6.87 6.73
N GLY A 75 -9.34 6.12 5.71
CA GLY A 75 -9.14 6.47 4.31
C GLY A 75 -9.66 7.87 3.96
N VAL A 76 -10.86 8.23 4.42
CA VAL A 76 -11.44 9.57 4.26
C VAL A 76 -10.59 10.65 4.92
N LYS A 77 -10.09 10.40 6.13
CA LYS A 77 -9.23 11.38 6.85
C LYS A 77 -7.93 11.63 6.08
N ALA A 78 -7.27 10.59 5.58
CA ALA A 78 -6.08 10.72 4.75
C ALA A 78 -6.39 11.40 3.40
N ALA A 79 -7.52 11.05 2.77
CA ALA A 79 -7.96 11.62 1.49
C ALA A 79 -8.22 13.13 1.58
N LYS A 80 -8.85 13.62 2.66
CA LYS A 80 -9.09 15.06 2.87
C LYS A 80 -7.78 15.85 2.89
N ILE A 81 -6.75 15.34 3.56
CA ILE A 81 -5.41 15.95 3.59
C ILE A 81 -4.78 15.94 2.20
N ALA A 82 -4.89 14.82 1.47
CA ALA A 82 -4.35 14.70 0.12
C ALA A 82 -5.01 15.67 -0.86
N LEU A 83 -6.34 15.81 -0.80
CA LEU A 83 -7.11 16.76 -1.61
C LEU A 83 -6.73 18.21 -1.32
N GLU A 84 -6.65 18.60 -0.05
CA GLU A 84 -6.22 19.95 0.37
C GLU A 84 -4.83 20.29 -0.22
N ARG A 85 -3.89 19.38 -0.11
CA ARG A 85 -2.52 19.55 -0.64
C ARG A 85 -2.45 19.55 -2.16
N ALA A 86 -3.33 18.80 -2.81
CA ALA A 86 -3.51 18.86 -4.26
C ALA A 86 -4.19 20.15 -4.74
N LYS A 87 -4.73 20.98 -3.80
CA LYS A 87 -5.60 22.12 -4.08
C LYS A 87 -6.82 21.74 -4.90
N MET A 88 -7.40 20.57 -4.59
CA MET A 88 -8.58 19.99 -5.23
C MET A 88 -9.66 19.72 -4.19
N THR A 89 -10.89 19.64 -4.65
CA THR A 89 -12.07 19.21 -3.90
C THR A 89 -12.42 17.76 -4.27
N ALA A 90 -13.30 17.14 -3.52
CA ALA A 90 -13.83 15.82 -3.85
C ALA A 90 -14.58 15.80 -5.22
N GLN A 91 -15.13 16.95 -5.64
CA GLN A 91 -15.82 17.09 -6.93
C GLN A 91 -14.89 17.09 -8.15
N ASP A 92 -13.59 17.32 -7.95
CA ASP A 92 -12.58 17.30 -9.01
C ASP A 92 -12.08 15.89 -9.33
N ILE A 93 -12.43 14.90 -8.51
CA ILE A 93 -11.98 13.51 -8.66
C ILE A 93 -12.90 12.74 -9.60
N ASP A 94 -12.30 12.00 -10.52
CA ASP A 94 -13.00 11.21 -11.55
C ASP A 94 -13.18 9.74 -11.17
N MET A 95 -12.37 9.23 -10.25
CA MET A 95 -12.38 7.83 -9.82
C MET A 95 -11.70 7.67 -8.46
N ILE A 96 -12.14 6.65 -7.69
CA ILE A 96 -11.45 6.17 -6.49
C ILE A 96 -10.85 4.80 -6.77
N VAL A 97 -9.58 4.58 -6.35
CA VAL A 97 -8.96 3.25 -6.26
C VAL A 97 -8.55 3.03 -4.80
N PHE A 98 -9.18 2.06 -4.14
CA PHE A 98 -9.00 1.80 -2.72
C PHE A 98 -8.31 0.46 -2.48
N ALA A 99 -7.15 0.46 -1.85
CA ALA A 99 -6.39 -0.74 -1.53
C ALA A 99 -6.55 -1.10 -0.05
N THR A 100 -7.09 -2.29 0.22
CA THR A 100 -7.19 -2.85 1.58
C THR A 100 -7.32 -4.37 1.57
N LEU A 101 -6.81 -5.01 2.61
CA LEU A 101 -7.11 -6.41 2.92
C LEU A 101 -8.13 -6.55 4.07
N SER A 102 -8.36 -5.45 4.81
CA SER A 102 -9.22 -5.37 6.00
C SER A 102 -10.41 -4.41 5.78
N PRO A 103 -11.30 -4.69 4.80
CA PRO A 103 -12.44 -3.82 4.51
C PRO A 103 -13.43 -3.81 5.68
N ASP A 104 -14.18 -2.73 5.83
CA ASP A 104 -15.22 -2.59 6.88
C ASP A 104 -16.31 -3.66 6.77
N TYR A 105 -16.63 -4.06 5.53
CA TYR A 105 -17.58 -5.13 5.21
C TYR A 105 -16.99 -6.10 4.21
N TYR A 106 -17.44 -7.36 4.23
CA TYR A 106 -17.08 -8.32 3.19
C TYR A 106 -17.46 -7.80 1.80
N PHE A 107 -18.64 -7.18 1.70
CA PHE A 107 -19.12 -6.31 0.63
C PHE A 107 -20.21 -5.38 1.20
N PRO A 108 -20.42 -4.15 0.68
CA PRO A 108 -19.67 -3.52 -0.42
C PRO A 108 -18.24 -3.14 -0.03
N GLY A 109 -17.43 -2.74 -1.04
CA GLY A 109 -16.07 -2.29 -0.81
C GLY A 109 -15.98 -0.94 -0.09
N CYS A 110 -14.78 -0.59 0.39
CA CYS A 110 -14.53 0.68 1.08
C CYS A 110 -14.58 1.89 0.12
N GLY A 111 -14.23 1.69 -1.16
CA GLY A 111 -14.21 2.78 -2.13
C GLY A 111 -15.57 3.46 -2.30
N VAL A 112 -16.67 2.70 -2.34
CA VAL A 112 -18.02 3.29 -2.43
C VAL A 112 -18.45 3.98 -1.14
N GLN A 113 -17.99 3.52 0.03
CA GLN A 113 -18.23 4.18 1.30
C GLN A 113 -17.50 5.53 1.38
N VAL A 114 -16.26 5.58 0.90
CA VAL A 114 -15.47 6.82 0.82
C VAL A 114 -16.11 7.82 -0.13
N GLN A 115 -16.67 7.37 -1.25
CA GLN A 115 -17.39 8.23 -2.20
C GLN A 115 -18.54 8.98 -1.51
N GLU A 116 -19.36 8.28 -0.72
CA GLU A 116 -20.46 8.86 0.05
C GLU A 116 -19.94 9.78 1.17
N MET A 117 -18.95 9.34 1.97
CA MET A 117 -18.42 10.11 3.10
C MET A 117 -17.70 11.41 2.68
N LEU A 118 -17.23 11.49 1.45
CA LEU A 118 -16.62 12.70 0.87
C LEU A 118 -17.64 13.55 0.09
N ASP A 119 -18.90 13.17 0.06
CA ASP A 119 -19.98 13.84 -0.71
C ASP A 119 -19.56 14.07 -2.18
N MET A 120 -19.01 13.03 -2.80
CA MET A 120 -18.54 13.10 -4.17
C MET A 120 -19.71 12.95 -5.16
N ARG A 121 -19.56 13.54 -6.34
CA ARG A 121 -20.43 13.18 -7.48
C ARG A 121 -20.36 11.68 -7.76
N THR A 122 -21.26 11.16 -8.56
CA THR A 122 -21.24 9.76 -8.99
C THR A 122 -19.97 9.51 -9.82
N VAL A 123 -19.05 8.73 -9.26
CA VAL A 123 -17.79 8.31 -9.87
C VAL A 123 -17.56 6.82 -9.62
N PRO A 124 -16.82 6.12 -10.49
CA PRO A 124 -16.43 4.74 -10.22
C PRO A 124 -15.52 4.63 -8.99
N ALA A 125 -15.73 3.57 -8.22
CA ALA A 125 -14.87 3.17 -7.12
C ALA A 125 -14.42 1.71 -7.33
N LEU A 126 -13.13 1.45 -7.26
CA LEU A 126 -12.52 0.15 -7.43
C LEU A 126 -11.73 -0.21 -6.18
N ASP A 127 -12.11 -1.31 -5.53
CA ASP A 127 -11.34 -1.85 -4.42
C ASP A 127 -10.31 -2.89 -4.93
N VAL A 128 -9.07 -2.78 -4.46
CA VAL A 128 -7.95 -3.65 -4.80
C VAL A 128 -7.53 -4.42 -3.56
N ARG A 129 -7.58 -5.76 -3.64
CA ARG A 129 -7.14 -6.66 -2.55
C ARG A 129 -5.82 -7.34 -2.92
N ASN A 130 -4.70 -6.64 -2.72
CA ASN A 130 -3.35 -7.16 -2.95
C ASN A 130 -2.41 -6.91 -1.74
N GLN A 131 -2.98 -6.94 -0.55
CA GLN A 131 -2.29 -6.88 0.73
C GLN A 131 -1.16 -5.82 0.74
N CYS A 132 0.06 -6.23 1.10
CA CYS A 132 1.20 -5.31 1.25
C CYS A 132 1.62 -4.58 -0.02
N SER A 133 1.42 -5.17 -1.20
CA SER A 133 1.65 -4.51 -2.50
C SER A 133 0.43 -3.73 -3.01
N GLY A 134 -0.68 -3.75 -2.28
CA GLY A 134 -1.96 -3.19 -2.68
C GLY A 134 -1.90 -1.74 -3.12
N PHE A 135 -1.15 -0.88 -2.42
CA PHE A 135 -1.02 0.53 -2.81
C PHE A 135 -0.33 0.70 -4.18
N ILE A 136 0.73 -0.06 -4.47
CA ILE A 136 1.41 0.05 -5.77
C ILE A 136 0.53 -0.53 -6.89
N TYR A 137 -0.23 -1.60 -6.64
CA TYR A 137 -1.23 -2.11 -7.58
C TYR A 137 -2.34 -1.07 -7.85
N ALA A 138 -2.83 -0.41 -6.81
CA ALA A 138 -3.82 0.68 -6.94
C ALA A 138 -3.25 1.88 -7.69
N LEU A 139 -2.00 2.27 -7.38
CA LEU A 139 -1.27 3.33 -8.06
C LEU A 139 -1.10 3.02 -9.55
N SER A 140 -0.67 1.78 -9.88
CA SER A 140 -0.53 1.31 -11.26
C SER A 140 -1.86 1.33 -12.01
N THR A 141 -2.93 0.88 -11.38
CA THR A 141 -4.27 0.90 -11.97
C THR A 141 -4.70 2.33 -12.30
N ALA A 142 -4.54 3.25 -11.35
CA ALA A 142 -4.87 4.66 -11.55
C ALA A 142 -3.99 5.31 -12.65
N ASP A 143 -2.69 5.02 -12.65
CA ASP A 143 -1.75 5.48 -13.67
C ASP A 143 -2.19 5.08 -15.08
N GLN A 144 -2.61 3.82 -15.28
CA GLN A 144 -3.08 3.36 -16.58
C GLN A 144 -4.38 4.04 -17.03
N PHE A 145 -5.34 4.29 -16.14
CA PHE A 145 -6.53 5.04 -16.47
C PHE A 145 -6.23 6.50 -16.88
N ILE A 146 -5.23 7.12 -16.24
CA ILE A 146 -4.79 8.47 -16.61
C ILE A 146 -4.04 8.44 -17.96
N LYS A 147 -3.09 7.51 -18.13
CA LYS A 147 -2.30 7.35 -19.35
C LYS A 147 -3.15 7.12 -20.60
N THR A 148 -4.23 6.36 -20.48
CA THR A 148 -5.18 6.14 -21.58
C THR A 148 -6.11 7.32 -21.83
N GLY A 149 -6.07 8.36 -20.99
CA GLY A 149 -6.93 9.53 -21.09
C GLY A 149 -8.39 9.32 -20.63
N MET A 150 -8.71 8.14 -20.05
CA MET A 150 -10.06 7.86 -19.57
C MET A 150 -10.46 8.77 -18.43
N TYR A 151 -9.55 9.00 -17.47
CA TYR A 151 -9.73 9.90 -16.32
C TYR A 151 -8.56 10.87 -16.21
N LYS A 152 -8.81 11.99 -15.51
CA LYS A 152 -7.79 13.03 -15.29
C LYS A 152 -7.26 13.00 -13.85
N ASN A 153 -8.15 12.95 -12.88
CA ASN A 153 -7.82 13.00 -11.46
C ASN A 153 -8.35 11.75 -10.75
N ILE A 154 -7.48 11.00 -10.10
CA ILE A 154 -7.84 9.76 -9.41
C ILE A 154 -7.35 9.83 -7.96
N LEU A 155 -8.24 9.52 -7.03
CA LEU A 155 -7.90 9.37 -5.61
C LEU A 155 -7.50 7.92 -5.34
N VAL A 156 -6.26 7.71 -4.94
CA VAL A 156 -5.70 6.40 -4.57
C VAL A 156 -5.53 6.34 -3.06
N ILE A 157 -6.12 5.35 -2.41
CA ILE A 157 -6.10 5.19 -0.96
C ILE A 157 -5.56 3.81 -0.60
N GLY A 158 -4.66 3.73 0.40
CA GLY A 158 -4.31 2.51 1.10
C GLY A 158 -4.70 2.66 2.57
N SER A 159 -5.56 1.80 3.10
CA SER A 159 -6.03 1.90 4.48
C SER A 159 -6.27 0.53 5.10
N GLU A 160 -5.86 0.36 6.36
CA GLU A 160 -5.95 -0.93 7.06
C GLU A 160 -6.35 -0.76 8.53
N ASN A 161 -7.27 -1.61 8.95
CA ASN A 161 -7.60 -1.87 10.35
C ASN A 161 -7.20 -3.31 10.69
N HIS A 162 -6.04 -3.51 11.27
CA HIS A 162 -5.57 -4.83 11.70
C HIS A 162 -5.98 -5.16 13.12
N SER A 163 -5.99 -4.16 14.00
CA SER A 163 -6.18 -4.37 15.44
C SER A 163 -7.45 -5.12 15.80
N GLY A 164 -8.53 -4.93 15.01
CA GLY A 164 -9.79 -5.62 15.20
C GLY A 164 -9.79 -7.12 14.84
N GLY A 165 -8.75 -7.61 14.13
CA GLY A 165 -8.66 -9.00 13.66
C GLY A 165 -7.43 -9.77 14.14
N LEU A 166 -6.65 -9.23 15.10
CA LEU A 166 -5.45 -9.87 15.62
C LEU A 166 -5.72 -10.78 16.82
N ASP A 167 -5.02 -11.91 16.89
CA ASP A 167 -4.98 -12.73 18.11
C ASP A 167 -4.07 -12.08 19.15
N MET A 168 -4.64 -11.32 20.06
CA MET A 168 -3.94 -10.58 21.11
C MET A 168 -3.57 -11.45 22.34
N THR A 169 -3.41 -12.77 22.14
CA THR A 169 -2.90 -13.71 23.14
C THR A 169 -1.47 -14.16 22.81
N THR A 170 -0.82 -14.88 23.73
CA THR A 170 0.52 -15.45 23.49
C THR A 170 0.58 -16.35 22.24
N ARG A 171 -0.50 -17.01 21.86
CA ARG A 171 -0.62 -17.81 20.64
C ARG A 171 -0.36 -16.96 19.39
N GLY A 172 -0.95 -15.75 19.33
CA GLY A 172 -0.86 -14.84 18.20
C GLY A 172 0.43 -13.98 18.15
N ARG A 173 1.26 -14.00 19.20
CA ARG A 173 2.37 -13.04 19.38
C ARG A 173 3.30 -12.89 18.18
N ASN A 174 3.55 -13.97 17.42
CA ASN A 174 4.47 -13.93 16.28
C ASN A 174 3.94 -13.09 15.10
N VAL A 175 2.64 -12.80 15.08
CA VAL A 175 1.94 -12.02 14.06
C VAL A 175 1.45 -10.70 14.65
N SER A 176 0.74 -10.75 15.78
CA SER A 176 0.03 -9.60 16.34
C SER A 176 0.96 -8.45 16.76
N VAL A 177 2.21 -8.73 17.15
CA VAL A 177 3.19 -7.70 17.49
C VAL A 177 3.67 -6.88 16.28
N ILE A 178 3.37 -7.30 15.05
CA ILE A 178 3.88 -6.69 13.83
C ILE A 178 2.96 -5.58 13.32
N PHE A 179 1.64 -5.81 13.35
CA PHE A 179 0.69 -4.99 12.63
C PHE A 179 0.22 -3.75 13.40
N GLY A 180 -0.07 -2.70 12.63
CA GLY A 180 -0.69 -1.47 13.09
C GLY A 180 -1.77 -0.99 12.12
N ASP A 181 -2.57 -0.02 12.54
CA ASP A 181 -3.65 0.57 11.79
C ASP A 181 -3.25 1.92 11.21
N GLY A 182 -3.83 2.29 10.07
CA GLY A 182 -3.60 3.58 9.46
C GLY A 182 -4.05 3.66 8.02
N ALA A 183 -4.00 4.86 7.47
CA ALA A 183 -4.34 5.16 6.09
C ALA A 183 -3.37 6.15 5.48
N GLY A 184 -3.14 6.00 4.17
CA GLY A 184 -2.48 7.01 3.37
C GLY A 184 -3.21 7.16 2.03
N ALA A 185 -3.19 8.36 1.48
CA ALA A 185 -3.85 8.69 0.23
C ALA A 185 -2.97 9.54 -0.68
N ALA A 186 -3.15 9.37 -1.99
CA ALA A 186 -2.54 10.20 -3.01
C ALA A 186 -3.60 10.63 -4.04
N VAL A 187 -3.58 11.89 -4.42
CA VAL A 187 -4.31 12.38 -5.58
C VAL A 187 -3.36 12.31 -6.78
N LEU A 188 -3.67 11.44 -7.74
CA LEU A 188 -3.00 11.41 -9.02
C LEU A 188 -3.70 12.35 -9.99
N THR A 189 -2.93 13.08 -10.76
CA THR A 189 -3.44 13.92 -11.86
C THR A 189 -2.61 13.70 -13.11
N ARG A 190 -3.17 14.08 -14.25
CA ARG A 190 -2.48 14.05 -15.54
C ARG A 190 -1.23 14.93 -15.50
N GLU A 191 -0.15 14.43 -16.09
CA GLU A 191 1.09 15.14 -16.35
C GLU A 191 1.36 15.10 -17.86
N GLU A 192 1.66 16.25 -18.43
CA GLU A 192 1.94 16.38 -19.88
C GLU A 192 3.43 16.20 -20.18
N ASP A 193 4.29 16.45 -19.19
CA ASP A 193 5.73 16.19 -19.30
C ASP A 193 6.02 14.70 -19.05
N ASN A 194 6.31 13.97 -20.12
CA ASN A 194 6.62 12.54 -20.04
C ASN A 194 7.92 12.21 -19.26
N ALA A 195 8.73 13.21 -18.92
CA ALA A 195 9.92 13.02 -18.09
C ALA A 195 9.62 13.11 -16.58
N LYS A 196 8.38 13.45 -16.21
CA LYS A 196 7.92 13.62 -14.82
C LYS A 196 6.81 12.64 -14.46
N GLY A 197 6.58 12.49 -13.17
CA GLY A 197 5.52 11.63 -12.61
C GLY A 197 5.89 10.15 -12.56
N ILE A 198 4.91 9.27 -12.68
CA ILE A 198 5.09 7.81 -12.63
C ILE A 198 5.68 7.35 -13.98
N LEU A 199 6.97 7.06 -13.98
CA LEU A 199 7.67 6.60 -15.17
C LEU A 199 7.29 5.18 -15.55
N SER A 200 7.23 4.27 -14.55
CA SER A 200 6.83 2.88 -14.74
C SER A 200 6.35 2.23 -13.46
N THR A 201 5.54 1.19 -13.60
CA THR A 201 5.11 0.30 -12.52
C THR A 201 5.33 -1.15 -12.94
N HIS A 202 5.71 -2.01 -12.00
CA HIS A 202 6.03 -3.42 -12.21
C HIS A 202 5.27 -4.24 -11.18
N LEU A 203 4.45 -5.19 -11.64
CA LEU A 203 3.51 -5.95 -10.81
C LEU A 203 3.69 -7.44 -11.05
N HIS A 204 3.83 -8.23 -9.99
CA HIS A 204 4.03 -9.67 -10.09
C HIS A 204 3.23 -10.43 -9.03
N SER A 205 2.87 -11.68 -9.34
CA SER A 205 2.24 -12.61 -8.40
C SER A 205 2.73 -14.04 -8.60
N GLU A 206 2.83 -14.80 -7.50
CA GLU A 206 3.18 -16.21 -7.50
C GLU A 206 2.30 -16.98 -6.50
N GLY A 207 1.21 -17.57 -6.98
CA GLY A 207 0.18 -18.19 -6.15
C GLY A 207 0.57 -19.52 -5.47
N LYS A 208 1.69 -20.16 -5.86
CA LYS A 208 2.09 -21.45 -5.27
C LYS A 208 2.36 -21.38 -3.76
N HIS A 209 2.59 -20.18 -3.22
CA HIS A 209 2.88 -19.92 -1.82
C HIS A 209 1.78 -19.13 -1.09
N ALA A 210 0.56 -19.13 -1.63
CA ALA A 210 -0.54 -18.31 -1.15
C ALA A 210 -0.87 -18.50 0.34
N LEU A 211 -0.70 -19.70 0.88
CA LEU A 211 -1.04 -20.01 2.27
C LEU A 211 0.08 -19.75 3.28
N GLU A 212 1.28 -19.37 2.84
CA GLU A 212 2.43 -19.08 3.73
C GLU A 212 2.25 -17.76 4.51
N LEU A 213 1.38 -16.88 4.02
CA LEU A 213 0.92 -15.68 4.71
C LEU A 213 -0.54 -15.47 4.33
N SER A 214 -1.47 -15.87 5.21
CA SER A 214 -2.89 -15.95 4.86
C SER A 214 -3.80 -15.75 6.05
N LEU A 215 -5.01 -15.27 5.75
CA LEU A 215 -6.20 -15.32 6.61
C LEU A 215 -7.26 -16.14 5.88
N LYS A 216 -7.58 -17.33 6.39
CA LYS A 216 -8.45 -18.28 5.69
C LYS A 216 -9.94 -18.02 5.87
N GLY A 217 -10.34 -17.49 6.99
CA GLY A 217 -11.75 -17.23 7.33
C GLY A 217 -12.03 -15.77 7.69
N PRO A 218 -13.29 -15.34 7.60
CA PRO A 218 -14.40 -16.05 6.97
C PRO A 218 -14.24 -16.19 5.45
N SER A 219 -14.68 -17.31 4.87
CA SER A 219 -14.57 -17.58 3.44
C SER A 219 -15.80 -18.30 2.90
N THR A 220 -15.97 -18.25 1.58
CA THR A 220 -17.03 -18.98 0.88
C THR A 220 -16.68 -20.44 0.59
N MET A 221 -15.50 -20.89 0.98
CA MET A 221 -15.10 -22.31 0.87
C MET A 221 -15.73 -23.17 1.96
N GLU A 222 -16.27 -22.56 3.01
CA GLU A 222 -17.00 -23.21 4.09
C GLU A 222 -18.44 -22.71 4.08
N TRP A 223 -19.40 -23.61 4.27
CA TRP A 223 -20.82 -23.23 4.35
C TRP A 223 -21.08 -22.45 5.65
N VAL A 224 -21.88 -21.37 5.54
CA VAL A 224 -22.20 -20.52 6.70
C VAL A 224 -22.70 -21.30 7.94
N PRO A 225 -23.56 -22.34 7.82
CA PRO A 225 -23.94 -23.15 8.98
C PRO A 225 -22.74 -23.84 9.66
N GLU A 226 -21.78 -24.35 8.89
CA GLU A 226 -20.56 -24.98 9.43
C GLU A 226 -19.66 -23.95 10.14
N LEU A 227 -19.60 -22.72 9.63
CA LEU A 227 -18.86 -21.63 10.28
C LEU A 227 -19.45 -21.26 11.64
N ILE A 228 -20.78 -21.27 11.76
CA ILE A 228 -21.50 -20.95 13.01
C ILE A 228 -21.33 -22.06 14.05
N GLU A 229 -21.30 -23.31 13.63
CA GLU A 229 -21.19 -24.50 14.49
C GLU A 229 -19.77 -24.75 14.99
N LYS A 230 -18.74 -24.28 14.28
CA LYS A 230 -17.34 -24.47 14.69
C LYS A 230 -17.02 -23.74 15.98
N ASN A 231 -16.29 -24.42 16.88
CA ASN A 231 -15.74 -23.79 18.07
C ASN A 231 -14.54 -22.91 17.69
N PRO A 232 -14.62 -21.58 17.75
CA PRO A 232 -13.55 -20.69 17.33
C PRO A 232 -12.28 -20.80 18.18
N GLN A 233 -12.30 -21.54 19.30
CA GLN A 233 -11.11 -21.79 20.12
C GLN A 233 -10.26 -22.98 19.64
N GLU A 234 -10.86 -23.93 18.94
CA GLU A 234 -10.18 -25.13 18.44
C GLU A 234 -9.67 -24.98 17.02
N ASP A 235 -10.41 -24.29 16.16
CA ASP A 235 -10.01 -23.99 14.79
C ASP A 235 -9.85 -22.47 14.61
N ILE A 236 -8.70 -22.02 14.12
CA ILE A 236 -8.33 -20.60 14.07
C ILE A 236 -8.25 -20.09 12.61
N PRO A 237 -9.28 -20.30 11.77
CA PRO A 237 -9.26 -19.79 10.41
C PRO A 237 -9.42 -18.27 10.35
N TYR A 238 -9.87 -17.64 11.45
CA TYR A 238 -10.17 -16.22 11.57
C TYR A 238 -8.98 -15.36 12.01
N TYR A 239 -7.84 -15.98 12.32
CA TYR A 239 -6.62 -15.25 12.66
C TYR A 239 -5.57 -15.40 11.56
N PRO A 240 -4.77 -14.35 11.29
CA PRO A 240 -3.76 -14.42 10.27
C PRO A 240 -2.65 -15.40 10.65
N TYR A 241 -2.26 -16.23 9.68
CA TYR A 241 -1.12 -17.14 9.75
C TYR A 241 0.06 -16.61 8.93
N MET A 242 1.28 -16.77 9.43
CA MET A 242 2.50 -16.40 8.72
C MET A 242 3.66 -17.38 9.00
N ASN A 243 4.20 -17.96 7.95
CA ASN A 243 5.52 -18.62 7.99
C ASN A 243 6.62 -17.56 7.85
N GLY A 244 7.00 -16.92 8.96
CA GLY A 244 7.85 -15.73 8.97
C GLY A 244 9.23 -15.94 8.33
N GLN A 245 9.85 -17.11 8.51
CA GLN A 245 11.16 -17.39 7.90
C GLN A 245 11.08 -17.53 6.38
N PHE A 246 10.04 -18.23 5.91
CA PHE A 246 9.81 -18.41 4.49
C PHE A 246 9.44 -17.10 3.80
N VAL A 247 8.56 -16.33 4.40
CA VAL A 247 8.15 -14.98 3.94
C VAL A 247 9.37 -14.06 3.85
N PHE A 248 10.22 -14.01 4.89
CA PHE A 248 11.43 -13.18 4.90
C PHE A 248 12.38 -13.53 3.75
N LYS A 249 12.68 -14.82 3.53
CA LYS A 249 13.58 -15.26 2.46
C LYS A 249 13.08 -14.85 1.07
N ASN A 250 11.78 -15.00 0.83
CA ASN A 250 11.19 -14.58 -0.43
C ASN A 250 11.14 -13.05 -0.56
N ALA A 251 10.83 -12.33 0.51
CA ALA A 251 10.75 -10.87 0.49
C ALA A 251 12.08 -10.24 0.03
N VAL A 252 13.21 -10.62 0.62
CA VAL A 252 14.51 -10.01 0.27
C VAL A 252 14.91 -10.26 -1.18
N VAL A 253 14.53 -11.40 -1.76
CA VAL A 253 14.77 -11.70 -3.17
C VAL A 253 13.84 -10.86 -4.07
N ARG A 254 12.54 -10.93 -3.83
CA ARG A 254 11.53 -10.29 -4.69
C ARG A 254 11.56 -8.76 -4.63
N PHE A 255 11.88 -8.16 -3.47
CA PHE A 255 12.12 -6.73 -3.38
C PHE A 255 13.26 -6.29 -4.31
N SER A 256 14.37 -7.02 -4.27
CA SER A 256 15.53 -6.68 -5.08
C SER A 256 15.26 -6.84 -6.58
N GLU A 257 14.63 -7.95 -6.97
CA GLU A 257 14.27 -8.22 -8.37
C GLU A 257 13.38 -7.11 -8.96
N VAL A 258 12.34 -6.68 -8.24
CA VAL A 258 11.38 -5.70 -8.77
C VAL A 258 11.94 -4.27 -8.77
N ILE A 259 12.90 -3.95 -7.90
CA ILE A 259 13.62 -2.68 -7.95
C ILE A 259 14.55 -2.66 -9.17
N VAL A 260 15.35 -3.72 -9.39
CA VAL A 260 16.23 -3.85 -10.55
C VAL A 260 15.44 -3.73 -11.84
N GLU A 261 14.33 -4.47 -11.97
CA GLU A 261 13.43 -4.40 -13.14
C GLU A 261 12.98 -2.96 -13.43
N GLY A 262 12.53 -2.25 -12.38
CA GLY A 262 12.11 -0.85 -12.50
C GLY A 262 13.24 0.09 -12.95
N LEU A 263 14.43 -0.06 -12.39
CA LEU A 263 15.59 0.73 -12.76
C LEU A 263 16.01 0.45 -14.22
N GLU A 264 16.15 -0.81 -14.60
CA GLU A 264 16.53 -1.22 -15.95
C GLU A 264 15.53 -0.72 -17.01
N LYS A 265 14.22 -0.84 -16.73
CA LYS A 265 13.17 -0.35 -17.63
C LYS A 265 13.31 1.15 -17.93
N ASN A 266 13.76 1.91 -16.94
CA ASN A 266 13.94 3.37 -17.07
C ASN A 266 15.38 3.77 -17.38
N LYS A 267 16.28 2.81 -17.65
CA LYS A 267 17.70 3.04 -17.91
C LYS A 267 18.42 3.77 -16.77
N LEU A 268 17.97 3.48 -15.53
CA LEU A 268 18.52 4.01 -14.29
C LEU A 268 19.41 2.97 -13.62
N LYS A 269 20.28 3.44 -12.72
CA LYS A 269 21.13 2.62 -11.85
C LYS A 269 20.77 2.84 -10.38
N ALA A 270 21.34 2.06 -9.48
CA ALA A 270 21.14 2.24 -8.05
C ALA A 270 21.57 3.63 -7.55
N GLU A 271 22.60 4.21 -8.16
CA GLU A 271 23.13 5.53 -7.84
C GLU A 271 22.15 6.66 -8.17
N ASP A 272 21.19 6.41 -9.08
CA ASP A 272 20.17 7.38 -9.49
C ASP A 272 18.97 7.41 -8.53
N ILE A 273 18.93 6.53 -7.51
CA ILE A 273 17.88 6.52 -6.50
C ILE A 273 18.15 7.63 -5.48
N ASP A 274 17.32 8.66 -5.48
CA ASP A 274 17.36 9.72 -4.47
C ASP A 274 16.61 9.27 -3.20
N MET A 275 15.49 8.55 -3.35
CA MET A 275 14.70 8.05 -2.22
C MET A 275 14.06 6.70 -2.51
N LEU A 276 14.32 5.71 -1.66
CA LEU A 276 13.60 4.43 -1.61
C LEU A 276 12.58 4.46 -0.48
N ILE A 277 11.31 4.21 -0.81
CA ILE A 277 10.21 4.03 0.14
C ILE A 277 9.76 2.56 0.08
N PRO A 278 10.34 1.66 0.87
CA PRO A 278 9.92 0.27 0.89
C PRO A 278 8.63 0.12 1.70
N HIS A 279 7.84 -0.91 1.38
CA HIS A 279 6.80 -1.38 2.29
C HIS A 279 7.38 -1.66 3.68
N GLN A 280 6.73 -1.13 4.70
CA GLN A 280 7.18 -1.18 6.10
C GLN A 280 6.79 -2.53 6.76
N ALA A 281 7.34 -3.64 6.25
CA ALA A 281 7.05 -4.99 6.76
C ALA A 281 7.91 -5.39 7.95
N ASN A 282 9.20 -5.10 7.83
CA ASN A 282 10.23 -5.45 8.80
C ASN A 282 11.49 -4.60 8.52
N LEU A 283 12.02 -3.95 9.53
CA LEU A 283 13.21 -3.08 9.37
C LEU A 283 14.41 -3.83 8.79
N ARG A 284 14.58 -5.10 9.15
CA ARG A 284 15.69 -5.94 8.65
C ARG A 284 15.60 -6.20 7.15
N ILE A 285 14.38 -6.29 6.59
CA ILE A 285 14.20 -6.41 5.13
C ILE A 285 14.64 -5.12 4.47
N SER A 286 14.18 -3.97 4.97
CA SER A 286 14.57 -2.66 4.43
C SER A 286 16.08 -2.45 4.48
N GLN A 287 16.73 -2.76 5.61
CA GLN A 287 18.18 -2.66 5.77
C GLN A 287 18.97 -3.61 4.84
N PHE A 288 18.43 -4.80 4.60
CA PHE A 288 19.04 -5.74 3.65
C PHE A 288 19.00 -5.17 2.22
N VAL A 289 17.85 -4.66 1.79
CA VAL A 289 17.68 -4.03 0.47
C VAL A 289 18.57 -2.79 0.36
N GLN A 290 18.56 -1.92 1.36
CA GLN A 290 19.42 -0.73 1.45
C GLN A 290 20.89 -1.10 1.20
N LYS A 291 21.40 -2.10 1.92
CA LYS A 291 22.79 -2.58 1.77
C LYS A 291 23.06 -3.15 0.39
N GLN A 292 22.12 -3.91 -0.17
CA GLN A 292 22.27 -4.53 -1.48
C GLN A 292 22.40 -3.51 -2.61
N PHE A 293 21.69 -2.39 -2.52
CA PHE A 293 21.76 -1.30 -3.50
C PHE A 293 22.82 -0.23 -3.16
N GLY A 294 23.56 -0.39 -2.06
CA GLY A 294 24.59 0.57 -1.64
C GLY A 294 24.04 1.92 -1.20
N LEU A 295 22.75 1.99 -0.81
CA LEU A 295 22.08 3.22 -0.40
C LEU A 295 22.49 3.60 1.03
N ASN A 296 22.62 4.91 1.28
CA ASN A 296 22.83 5.44 2.63
C ASN A 296 21.51 5.68 3.37
N ASP A 297 21.57 6.05 4.65
CA ASP A 297 20.40 6.22 5.52
C ASP A 297 19.49 7.39 5.07
N ASP A 298 20.01 8.37 4.36
CA ASP A 298 19.20 9.49 3.84
C ASP A 298 18.42 9.12 2.57
N GLN A 299 18.80 8.03 1.90
CA GLN A 299 18.16 7.55 0.68
C GLN A 299 17.08 6.48 0.92
N VAL A 300 16.87 6.04 2.17
CA VAL A 300 15.84 5.02 2.49
C VAL A 300 14.99 5.50 3.65
N TYR A 301 13.69 5.66 3.43
CA TYR A 301 12.79 6.13 4.46
C TYR A 301 12.10 4.97 5.19
N ASN A 302 12.30 4.91 6.50
CA ASN A 302 11.68 3.92 7.38
C ASN A 302 10.95 4.61 8.54
N ASN A 303 9.69 4.24 8.76
CA ASN A 303 8.89 4.65 9.91
C ASN A 303 8.19 3.48 10.61
N ILE A 304 8.58 2.25 10.27
CA ILE A 304 8.05 1.02 10.86
C ILE A 304 8.21 0.98 12.38
N GLN A 305 9.28 1.58 12.90
CA GLN A 305 9.54 1.66 14.35
C GLN A 305 8.39 2.30 15.12
N LYS A 306 7.64 3.19 14.44
CA LYS A 306 6.60 4.03 15.01
C LYS A 306 5.17 3.54 14.71
N TYR A 307 4.99 2.90 13.54
CA TYR A 307 3.64 2.54 13.07
C TYR A 307 3.42 1.04 12.91
N GLY A 308 4.49 0.24 13.00
CA GLY A 308 4.41 -1.16 12.66
C GLY A 308 4.14 -1.38 11.18
N ASN A 309 3.65 -2.55 10.84
CA ASN A 309 3.24 -2.91 9.50
C ASN A 309 1.76 -2.54 9.29
N THR A 310 1.51 -1.48 8.54
CA THR A 310 0.17 -1.03 8.15
C THR A 310 -0.22 -1.49 6.74
N THR A 311 0.39 -2.54 6.25
CA THR A 311 0.11 -3.25 4.99
C THR A 311 0.01 -2.29 3.77
N ALA A 312 -1.16 -2.13 3.14
CA ALA A 312 -1.34 -1.24 1.99
C ALA A 312 -1.18 0.26 2.35
N ALA A 313 -1.39 0.63 3.60
CA ALA A 313 -1.21 2.01 4.06
C ALA A 313 0.27 2.38 4.30
N SER A 314 1.17 1.40 4.41
CA SER A 314 2.55 1.64 4.86
C SER A 314 3.36 2.55 3.94
N ILE A 315 3.31 2.29 2.63
CA ILE A 315 3.99 3.11 1.63
C ILE A 315 3.43 4.53 1.60
N PRO A 316 2.12 4.77 1.44
CA PRO A 316 1.62 6.14 1.37
C PRO A 316 1.79 6.92 2.66
N ILE A 317 1.79 6.28 3.85
CA ILE A 317 2.14 6.94 5.12
C ILE A 317 3.63 7.33 5.12
N ALA A 318 4.53 6.41 4.75
CA ALA A 318 5.96 6.67 4.72
C ALA A 318 6.33 7.74 3.68
N LEU A 319 5.73 7.67 2.48
CA LEU A 319 5.92 8.63 1.41
C LEU A 319 5.46 10.04 1.82
N THR A 320 4.28 10.13 2.45
CA THR A 320 3.75 11.39 3.00
C THR A 320 4.69 11.99 4.03
N GLU A 321 5.14 11.21 5.01
CA GLU A 321 6.07 11.70 6.04
C GLU A 321 7.44 12.10 5.46
N ALA A 322 7.99 11.35 4.51
CA ALA A 322 9.25 11.68 3.85
C ALA A 322 9.17 13.01 3.11
N TRP A 323 8.07 13.23 2.39
CA TRP A 323 7.82 14.48 1.69
C TRP A 323 7.63 15.66 2.66
N GLU A 324 6.81 15.51 3.72
CA GLU A 324 6.61 16.54 4.76
C GLU A 324 7.90 16.96 5.44
N LYS A 325 8.82 16.02 5.62
CA LYS A 325 10.15 16.30 6.22
C LYS A 325 11.16 16.86 5.24
N GLY A 326 10.76 17.14 3.98
CA GLY A 326 11.64 17.64 2.94
C GLY A 326 12.72 16.67 2.48
N LYS A 327 12.51 15.35 2.72
CA LYS A 327 13.42 14.29 2.26
C LYS A 327 13.22 13.96 0.78
N ILE A 328 12.10 14.37 0.19
CA ILE A 328 11.78 14.23 -1.23
C ILE A 328 11.61 15.63 -1.81
N LYS A 329 12.30 15.90 -2.92
CA LYS A 329 12.34 17.21 -3.60
C LYS A 329 11.92 17.05 -5.06
N GLU A 330 11.53 18.15 -5.67
CA GLU A 330 11.28 18.18 -7.12
C GLU A 330 12.52 17.72 -7.89
N GLY A 331 12.31 16.81 -8.82
CA GLY A 331 13.36 16.21 -9.64
C GLY A 331 13.98 14.94 -9.06
N ASP A 332 13.65 14.54 -7.82
CA ASP A 332 14.16 13.29 -7.22
C ASP A 332 13.60 12.06 -7.94
N THR A 333 14.41 11.03 -8.02
CA THR A 333 14.01 9.69 -8.43
C THR A 333 13.57 8.91 -7.19
N VAL A 334 12.26 8.74 -7.04
CA VAL A 334 11.64 8.02 -5.91
C VAL A 334 11.26 6.62 -6.35
N VAL A 335 11.72 5.62 -5.61
CA VAL A 335 11.41 4.20 -5.85
C VAL A 335 10.50 3.70 -4.75
N LEU A 336 9.32 3.22 -5.13
CA LEU A 336 8.43 2.48 -4.23
C LEU A 336 8.62 0.98 -4.49
N ALA A 337 8.69 0.17 -3.43
CA ALA A 337 8.77 -1.28 -3.57
C ALA A 337 8.00 -1.99 -2.46
N ALA A 338 7.33 -3.08 -2.81
CA ALA A 338 6.56 -3.90 -1.87
C ALA A 338 6.63 -5.38 -2.20
N PHE A 339 6.48 -6.19 -1.16
CA PHE A 339 6.26 -7.64 -1.23
C PHE A 339 5.26 -8.04 -0.14
N GLY A 340 4.40 -8.99 -0.41
CA GLY A 340 3.44 -9.46 0.57
C GLY A 340 2.75 -10.76 0.21
N SER A 341 1.69 -11.04 0.96
CA SER A 341 0.87 -12.23 0.79
C SER A 341 0.41 -12.40 -0.66
N GLY A 342 0.34 -13.66 -1.05
CA GLY A 342 -0.11 -14.01 -2.38
C GLY A 342 0.77 -15.09 -3.04
N PHE A 343 2.13 -15.11 -3.20
CA PHE A 343 2.89 -13.86 -2.99
C PHE A 343 2.62 -12.86 -4.09
N THR A 344 2.64 -11.58 -3.73
CA THR A 344 2.60 -10.49 -4.70
C THR A 344 3.76 -9.53 -4.40
N TRP A 345 4.35 -8.95 -5.44
CA TRP A 345 5.37 -7.90 -5.28
C TRP A 345 5.25 -6.87 -6.39
N ALA A 346 5.67 -5.67 -6.09
CA ALA A 346 5.52 -4.56 -7.00
C ALA A 346 6.55 -3.47 -6.76
N SER A 347 6.88 -2.70 -7.82
CA SER A 347 7.60 -1.43 -7.72
C SER A 347 6.95 -0.34 -8.56
N ALA A 348 7.24 0.91 -8.21
CA ALA A 348 6.96 2.09 -9.03
C ALA A 348 8.17 3.00 -9.03
N ILE A 349 8.53 3.50 -10.21
CA ILE A 349 9.59 4.49 -10.40
C ILE A 349 8.93 5.82 -10.70
N ILE A 350 9.24 6.83 -9.90
CA ILE A 350 8.60 8.13 -9.94
C ILE A 350 9.68 9.20 -10.10
N LYS A 351 9.51 10.08 -11.06
CA LYS A 351 10.27 11.34 -11.15
C LYS A 351 9.43 12.42 -10.48
N TRP A 352 9.84 12.81 -9.29
CA TRP A 352 9.08 13.67 -8.39
C TRP A 352 8.90 15.09 -8.86
#